data_cb9bc23091f570e66f9a3b2fe3066795
#
_entry.id   cb9bc23091f570e66f9a3b2fe3066795
#
_cell.length_a   1.000
_cell.length_b   1.000
_cell.length_c   1.000
_cell.angle_alpha   90.00
_cell.angle_beta   90.00
_cell.angle_gamma   90.00
#
_symmetry.space_group_name_H-M   'P 1'
#
loop_
_entity.id
_entity.type
_entity.pdbx_description
1 polymer ?
#
loop_
_entity_poly.entity_id
_entity_poly.type
_entity_poly.pdbx_seq_one_letter_code
_entity_poly.pdbx_strand_id
1 'polypeptide(L)'
;KKDFLNWTPPKTDKKIIFIGNPPFGYRAWLALNFMNHASKFADYIFFILPMSFQSEGKGSSKYRVKNMKLIHSEIIPNDSFYEPNGKIVKINALWQYWTKGENKIPNFNLFNKYIDIFTVDQRKERLCGQEKMDKADFFIQRTFYNEAPKLVKNFSDVKYTCGYGFIIKKDR
;
A
#
# COMPACT_ATOMS: atom_id res chain seq x y z
N LYS A 1 1.55 26.52 17.17
CA LYS A 1 1.31 25.37 16.28
C LYS A 1 2.62 25.07 15.56
N LYS A 2 3.19 23.87 15.73
CA LYS A 2 4.46 23.48 15.11
C LYS A 2 4.17 22.44 14.02
N ASP A 3 4.93 22.49 12.92
CA ASP A 3 4.89 21.46 11.89
C ASP A 3 5.60 20.19 12.43
N PHE A 4 4.90 19.06 12.39
CA PHE A 4 5.43 17.80 12.89
C PHE A 4 6.69 17.35 12.15
N LEU A 5 6.77 17.58 10.84
CA LEU A 5 7.91 17.15 10.03
C LEU A 5 9.20 17.93 10.34
N ASN A 6 9.07 19.10 10.99
CA ASN A 6 10.18 19.94 11.43
C ASN A 6 10.41 19.86 12.94
N TRP A 7 9.59 19.06 13.66
CA TRP A 7 9.69 18.93 15.11
C TRP A 7 10.54 17.72 15.51
N THR A 8 11.32 17.88 16.57
CA THR A 8 12.07 16.80 17.20
C THR A 8 11.69 16.70 18.68
N PRO A 9 11.56 15.48 19.23
CA PRO A 9 11.29 15.32 20.65
C PRO A 9 12.48 15.82 21.48
N PRO A 10 12.25 16.27 22.74
CA PRO A 10 13.33 16.54 23.66
C PRO A 10 14.13 15.25 23.95
N LYS A 11 15.41 15.40 24.26
CA LYS A 11 16.25 14.26 24.65
C LYS A 11 15.68 13.61 25.92
N THR A 12 15.54 12.30 25.89
CA THR A 12 15.01 11.50 27.00
C THR A 12 15.59 10.09 26.96
N ASP A 13 15.74 9.44 28.07
CA ASP A 13 16.04 8.03 28.28
C ASP A 13 14.79 7.14 28.30
N LYS A 14 13.60 7.77 28.30
CA LYS A 14 12.32 7.07 28.30
C LYS A 14 11.95 6.59 26.88
N LYS A 15 11.10 5.55 26.82
CA LYS A 15 10.51 5.09 25.58
C LYS A 15 9.66 6.17 24.93
N ILE A 16 9.83 6.37 23.64
CA ILE A 16 9.06 7.34 22.86
C ILE A 16 8.00 6.59 22.05
N ILE A 17 6.75 6.98 22.26
CA ILE A 17 5.58 6.42 21.59
C ILE A 17 4.92 7.54 20.78
N PHE A 18 4.68 7.29 19.49
CA PHE A 18 3.87 8.16 18.66
C PHE A 18 2.50 7.51 18.42
N ILE A 19 1.43 8.24 18.74
CA ILE A 19 0.05 7.82 18.49
C ILE A 19 -0.63 8.93 17.69
N GLY A 20 -1.33 8.59 16.61
CA GLY A 20 -2.01 9.62 15.86
C GLY A 20 -2.66 9.16 14.55
N ASN A 21 -3.31 10.14 13.92
CA ASN A 21 -3.89 10.03 12.59
C ASN A 21 -3.21 11.06 11.68
N PRO A 22 -2.07 10.72 11.05
CA PRO A 22 -1.38 11.66 10.17
C PRO A 22 -2.21 11.93 8.92
N PRO A 23 -2.06 13.12 8.30
CA PRO A 23 -2.73 13.40 7.03
C PRO A 23 -2.23 12.44 5.95
N PHE A 24 -3.15 11.84 5.16
CA PHE A 24 -2.78 10.81 4.19
C PHE A 24 -2.02 11.38 2.98
N GLY A 25 -2.48 12.51 2.46
CA GLY A 25 -1.93 13.13 1.25
C GLY A 25 -2.18 12.29 -0.02
N TYR A 26 -1.72 12.82 -1.16
CA TYR A 26 -1.84 12.14 -2.43
C TYR A 26 -1.03 10.83 -2.42
N ARG A 27 -1.68 9.70 -2.76
CA ARG A 27 -1.06 8.35 -2.77
C ARG A 27 -0.35 7.98 -1.47
N ALA A 28 -0.88 8.42 -0.32
CA ALA A 28 -0.30 8.18 1.00
C ALA A 28 1.11 8.77 1.23
N TRP A 29 1.55 9.69 0.36
CA TRP A 29 2.87 10.29 0.44
C TRP A 29 3.11 11.00 1.77
N LEU A 30 2.11 11.77 2.23
CA LEU A 30 2.26 12.54 3.45
C LEU A 30 2.26 11.63 4.68
N ALA A 31 1.38 10.64 4.74
CA ALA A 31 1.38 9.64 5.82
C ALA A 31 2.72 8.89 5.91
N LEU A 32 3.33 8.55 4.77
CA LEU A 32 4.65 7.91 4.74
C LEU A 32 5.76 8.84 5.27
N ASN A 33 5.69 10.14 4.97
CA ASN A 33 6.65 11.11 5.51
C ASN A 33 6.51 11.26 7.01
N PHE A 34 5.28 11.33 7.54
CA PHE A 34 5.03 11.34 8.98
C PHE A 34 5.57 10.08 9.64
N MET A 35 5.30 8.91 9.06
CA MET A 35 5.79 7.64 9.54
C MET A 35 7.32 7.59 9.59
N ASN A 36 7.99 7.98 8.50
CA ASN A 36 9.46 7.99 8.42
C ASN A 36 10.09 9.10 9.25
N HIS A 37 9.39 10.19 9.55
CA HIS A 37 9.86 11.20 10.49
C HIS A 37 9.78 10.68 11.92
N ALA A 38 8.62 10.13 12.33
CA ALA A 38 8.44 9.51 13.64
C ALA A 38 9.45 8.39 13.90
N SER A 39 9.73 7.55 12.90
CA SER A 39 10.63 6.41 13.03
C SER A 39 12.08 6.75 13.40
N LYS A 40 12.49 8.00 13.23
CA LYS A 40 13.83 8.47 13.67
C LYS A 40 13.97 8.50 15.19
N PHE A 41 12.87 8.64 15.90
CA PHE A 41 12.83 8.89 17.34
C PHE A 41 12.06 7.82 18.11
N ALA A 42 11.09 7.17 17.46
CA ALA A 42 10.14 6.27 18.09
C ALA A 42 10.74 4.92 18.48
N ASP A 43 10.32 4.42 19.64
CA ASP A 43 10.37 2.99 19.97
C ASP A 43 9.12 2.28 19.45
N TYR A 44 7.96 2.97 19.50
CA TYR A 44 6.67 2.45 19.04
C TYR A 44 5.88 3.51 18.28
N ILE A 45 5.17 3.09 17.24
CA ILE A 45 4.28 3.95 16.46
C ILE A 45 2.92 3.26 16.31
N PHE A 46 1.85 4.00 16.66
CA PHE A 46 0.47 3.59 16.50
C PHE A 46 -0.24 4.62 15.62
N PHE A 47 -0.34 4.34 14.33
CA PHE A 47 -0.94 5.29 13.39
C PHE A 47 -2.16 4.72 12.68
N ILE A 48 -3.12 5.62 12.43
CA ILE A 48 -4.18 5.40 11.45
C ILE A 48 -3.60 5.75 10.08
N LEU A 49 -3.61 4.79 9.15
CA LEU A 49 -2.93 4.90 7.87
C LEU A 49 -3.88 4.55 6.71
N PRO A 50 -3.64 5.05 5.50
CA PRO A 50 -4.45 4.69 4.33
C PRO A 50 -4.20 3.25 3.88
N MET A 51 -5.16 2.66 3.15
CA MET A 51 -5.14 1.27 2.67
C MET A 51 -3.91 0.89 1.84
N SER A 52 -3.17 1.86 1.28
CA SER A 52 -1.90 1.59 0.60
C SER A 52 -0.82 0.98 1.50
N PHE A 53 -0.98 1.07 2.83
CA PHE A 53 -0.11 0.40 3.81
C PHE A 53 -0.49 -1.07 4.05
N GLN A 54 -1.63 -1.54 3.53
CA GLN A 54 -2.01 -2.95 3.59
C GLN A 54 -1.49 -3.75 2.39
N SER A 55 -1.30 -3.09 1.26
CA SER A 55 -0.89 -3.73 0.01
C SER A 55 0.38 -4.58 0.19
N GLU A 56 0.40 -5.76 -0.43
CA GLU A 56 1.55 -6.67 -0.44
C GLU A 56 2.46 -6.49 -1.66
N GLY A 57 2.10 -5.60 -2.61
CA GLY A 57 2.91 -5.35 -3.80
C GLY A 57 4.18 -4.54 -3.51
N LYS A 58 5.17 -4.64 -4.39
CA LYS A 58 6.47 -3.92 -4.31
C LYS A 58 6.33 -2.40 -4.09
N GLY A 59 5.24 -1.79 -4.59
CA GLY A 59 4.96 -0.36 -4.44
C GLY A 59 4.27 0.02 -3.12
N SER A 60 4.00 -0.94 -2.24
CA SER A 60 3.32 -0.69 -0.96
C SER A 60 4.04 0.35 -0.11
N SER A 61 3.27 1.23 0.51
CA SER A 61 3.79 2.22 1.44
C SER A 61 4.43 1.57 2.66
N LYS A 62 3.92 0.42 3.13
CA LYS A 62 4.47 -0.29 4.29
C LYS A 62 5.93 -0.73 4.09
N TYR A 63 6.32 -1.16 2.88
CA TYR A 63 7.71 -1.55 2.59
C TYR A 63 8.67 -0.38 2.42
N ARG A 64 8.16 0.84 2.46
CA ARG A 64 8.94 2.08 2.39
C ARG A 64 9.11 2.75 3.76
N VAL A 65 8.56 2.16 4.82
CA VAL A 65 8.80 2.56 6.21
C VAL A 65 10.20 2.15 6.61
N LYS A 66 10.95 3.08 7.20
CA LYS A 66 12.36 2.88 7.58
C LYS A 66 12.47 2.59 9.07
N ASN A 67 13.40 1.72 9.44
CA ASN A 67 13.81 1.43 10.83
C ASN A 67 12.68 0.98 11.78
N MET A 68 11.54 0.57 11.23
CA MET A 68 10.40 0.07 11.99
C MET A 68 9.92 -1.26 11.42
N LYS A 69 9.49 -2.16 12.29
CA LYS A 69 8.91 -3.46 11.98
C LYS A 69 7.42 -3.39 12.24
N LEU A 70 6.60 -3.76 11.25
CA LEU A 70 5.14 -3.90 11.43
C LEU A 70 4.86 -5.10 12.34
N ILE A 71 4.10 -4.89 13.39
CA ILE A 71 3.68 -5.91 14.36
C ILE A 71 2.23 -6.31 14.15
N HIS A 72 1.36 -5.32 13.92
CA HIS A 72 -0.08 -5.56 13.78
C HIS A 72 -0.70 -4.57 12.78
N SER A 73 -1.70 -5.05 12.05
CA SER A 73 -2.46 -4.25 11.09
C SER A 73 -3.91 -4.71 11.10
N GLU A 74 -4.82 -3.77 11.27
CA GLU A 74 -6.26 -4.00 11.32
C GLU A 74 -7.01 -2.97 10.48
N ILE A 75 -8.06 -3.40 9.78
CA ILE A 75 -8.92 -2.51 9.01
C ILE A 75 -9.90 -1.83 9.98
N ILE A 76 -9.94 -0.50 9.92
CA ILE A 76 -10.92 0.28 10.68
C ILE A 76 -12.25 0.23 9.91
N PRO A 77 -13.39 -0.05 10.59
CA PRO A 77 -14.71 0.03 9.96
C PRO A 77 -14.94 1.41 9.31
N ASN A 78 -15.49 1.43 8.10
CA ASN A 78 -15.59 2.70 7.31
C ASN A 78 -16.51 3.74 7.93
N ASP A 79 -17.37 3.35 8.87
CA ASP A 79 -18.31 4.21 9.61
C ASP A 79 -17.73 4.77 10.91
N SER A 80 -16.42 4.55 11.17
CA SER A 80 -15.73 5.02 12.37
C SER A 80 -15.32 6.50 12.33
N PHE A 81 -15.53 7.18 11.20
CA PHE A 81 -15.12 8.58 11.03
C PHE A 81 -16.34 9.51 10.93
N TYR A 82 -16.25 10.65 11.63
CA TYR A 82 -17.34 11.62 11.72
C TYR A 82 -16.83 13.03 11.41
N GLU A 83 -17.63 13.79 10.66
CA GLU A 83 -17.47 15.26 10.58
C GLU A 83 -17.86 15.92 11.92
N PRO A 84 -17.44 17.17 12.17
CA PRO A 84 -17.81 17.90 13.40
C PRO A 84 -19.33 18.03 13.63
N ASN A 85 -20.12 17.95 12.57
CA ASN A 85 -21.59 17.96 12.60
C ASN A 85 -22.23 16.59 12.93
N GLY A 86 -21.43 15.56 13.21
CA GLY A 86 -21.87 14.18 13.48
C GLY A 86 -22.17 13.33 12.25
N LYS A 87 -21.97 13.84 11.04
CA LYS A 87 -22.18 13.07 9.80
C LYS A 87 -21.08 12.02 9.62
N ILE A 88 -21.47 10.78 9.35
CA ILE A 88 -20.53 9.69 9.05
C ILE A 88 -19.83 9.95 7.72
N VAL A 89 -18.50 9.84 7.74
CA VAL A 89 -17.65 9.88 6.55
C VAL A 89 -17.03 8.52 6.33
N LYS A 90 -17.30 7.91 5.18
CA LYS A 90 -16.71 6.60 4.84
C LYS A 90 -15.25 6.76 4.39
N ILE A 91 -14.33 6.37 5.25
CA ILE A 91 -12.89 6.41 5.00
C ILE A 91 -12.33 5.00 5.13
N ASN A 92 -11.65 4.52 4.08
CA ASN A 92 -10.93 3.26 4.14
C ASN A 92 -9.55 3.50 4.77
N ALA A 93 -9.38 3.05 6.00
CA ALA A 93 -8.17 3.25 6.78
C ALA A 93 -7.79 1.99 7.55
N LEU A 94 -6.55 1.97 8.01
CA LEU A 94 -5.95 0.92 8.83
C LEU A 94 -5.51 1.49 10.16
N TRP A 95 -5.60 0.70 11.19
CA TRP A 95 -4.83 0.86 12.42
C TRP A 95 -3.59 -0.01 12.33
N GLN A 96 -2.40 0.58 12.48
CA GLN A 96 -1.16 -0.19 12.47
C GLN A 96 -0.29 0.12 13.69
N TYR A 97 0.29 -0.95 14.23
CA TYR A 97 1.29 -0.91 15.29
C TYR A 97 2.64 -1.33 14.78
N TRP A 98 3.63 -0.46 14.99
CA TRP A 98 5.02 -0.65 14.58
C TRP A 98 5.96 -0.52 15.78
N THR A 99 7.02 -1.32 15.80
CA THR A 99 8.11 -1.22 16.76
C THR A 99 9.44 -0.99 16.05
N LYS A 100 10.42 -0.44 16.76
CA LYS A 100 11.79 -0.28 16.25
C LYS A 100 12.34 -1.62 15.76
N GLY A 101 12.92 -1.63 14.58
CA GLY A 101 13.48 -2.84 13.98
C GLY A 101 13.56 -2.79 12.46
N GLU A 102 14.03 -3.87 11.88
CA GLU A 102 14.14 -4.00 10.44
C GLU A 102 12.78 -4.27 9.79
N ASN A 103 12.45 -3.49 8.77
CA ASN A 103 11.27 -3.72 7.94
C ASN A 103 11.57 -4.82 6.92
N LYS A 104 11.04 -6.02 7.15
CA LYS A 104 11.23 -7.16 6.25
C LYS A 104 10.48 -6.93 4.94
N ILE A 105 11.24 -6.73 3.86
CA ILE A 105 10.69 -6.58 2.50
C ILE A 105 10.71 -7.97 1.84
N PRO A 106 9.57 -8.47 1.32
CA PRO A 106 9.52 -9.73 0.61
C PRO A 106 10.39 -9.72 -0.65
N ASN A 107 10.94 -10.86 -1.00
CA ASN A 107 11.58 -11.02 -2.30
C ASN A 107 10.50 -11.16 -3.39
N PHE A 108 10.20 -10.06 -4.08
CA PHE A 108 9.20 -10.01 -5.14
C PHE A 108 9.59 -10.78 -6.41
N ASN A 109 10.80 -11.29 -6.51
CA ASN A 109 11.29 -12.01 -7.67
C ASN A 109 11.16 -13.54 -7.54
N LEU A 110 10.63 -14.06 -6.43
CA LEU A 110 10.54 -15.50 -6.15
C LEU A 110 9.79 -16.28 -7.24
N PHE A 111 8.79 -15.68 -7.85
CA PHE A 111 7.92 -16.33 -8.84
C PHE A 111 8.32 -16.09 -10.31
N ASN A 112 9.32 -15.26 -10.57
CA ASN A 112 9.77 -14.94 -11.94
C ASN A 112 10.24 -16.19 -12.73
N LYS A 113 10.60 -17.25 -12.03
CA LYS A 113 10.96 -18.53 -12.68
C LYS A 113 9.76 -19.20 -13.35
N TYR A 114 8.57 -19.08 -12.76
CA TYR A 114 7.37 -19.82 -13.18
C TYR A 114 6.37 -18.98 -13.95
N ILE A 115 6.32 -17.68 -13.66
CA ILE A 115 5.31 -16.77 -14.19
C ILE A 115 5.98 -15.45 -14.60
N ASP A 116 5.64 -14.97 -15.81
CA ASP A 116 5.91 -13.59 -16.21
C ASP A 116 4.64 -12.77 -16.00
N ILE A 117 4.74 -11.65 -15.28
CA ILE A 117 3.63 -10.74 -14.98
C ILE A 117 3.94 -9.40 -15.60
N PHE A 118 3.02 -8.90 -16.41
CA PHE A 118 3.16 -7.60 -17.04
C PHE A 118 1.92 -6.74 -16.85
N THR A 119 2.11 -5.43 -16.83
CA THR A 119 1.00 -4.46 -16.74
C THR A 119 0.41 -4.26 -18.12
N VAL A 120 -0.92 -4.27 -18.22
CA VAL A 120 -1.67 -3.86 -19.41
C VAL A 120 -2.38 -2.54 -19.10
N ASP A 121 -2.21 -1.54 -19.96
CA ASP A 121 -2.94 -0.26 -19.89
C ASP A 121 -3.33 0.16 -21.31
N GLN A 122 -4.63 0.23 -21.58
CA GLN A 122 -5.19 0.57 -22.89
C GLN A 122 -5.50 2.06 -23.04
N ARG A 123 -5.23 2.88 -22.04
CA ARG A 123 -5.43 4.33 -22.14
C ARG A 123 -4.42 4.93 -23.12
N LYS A 124 -4.91 5.78 -24.04
CA LYS A 124 -4.13 6.40 -25.12
C LYS A 124 -2.78 6.97 -24.68
N GLU A 125 -2.74 7.57 -23.49
CA GLU A 125 -1.55 8.25 -22.95
C GLU A 125 -0.57 7.30 -22.24
N ARG A 126 -0.94 6.02 -22.07
CA ARG A 126 -0.19 5.06 -21.25
C ARG A 126 -0.15 3.66 -21.84
N LEU A 127 -0.40 3.51 -23.12
CA LEU A 127 -0.37 2.21 -23.80
C LEU A 127 0.86 1.40 -23.36
N CYS A 128 0.64 0.27 -22.69
CA CYS A 128 1.71 -0.64 -22.31
C CYS A 128 1.22 -2.08 -22.29
N GLY A 129 2.15 -3.01 -22.45
CA GLY A 129 1.91 -4.46 -22.41
C GLY A 129 1.23 -5.05 -23.64
N GLN A 130 0.96 -4.25 -24.68
CA GLN A 130 0.25 -4.69 -25.87
C GLN A 130 1.00 -5.82 -26.59
N GLU A 131 2.31 -5.76 -26.65
CA GLU A 131 3.20 -6.73 -27.28
C GLU A 131 3.21 -8.12 -26.63
N LYS A 132 2.67 -8.22 -25.41
CA LYS A 132 2.61 -9.46 -24.62
C LYS A 132 1.21 -10.04 -24.52
N MET A 133 0.18 -9.31 -24.96
CA MET A 133 -1.21 -9.72 -24.74
C MET A 133 -1.54 -11.04 -25.41
N ASP A 134 -1.06 -11.27 -26.65
CA ASP A 134 -1.29 -12.50 -27.39
C ASP A 134 -0.62 -13.74 -26.77
N LYS A 135 0.35 -13.52 -25.91
CA LYS A 135 1.09 -14.58 -25.20
C LYS A 135 0.56 -14.85 -23.80
N ALA A 136 -0.40 -14.05 -23.34
CA ALA A 136 -0.93 -14.17 -21.99
C ALA A 136 -1.86 -15.37 -21.86
N ASP A 137 -1.68 -16.16 -20.82
CA ASP A 137 -2.57 -17.28 -20.49
C ASP A 137 -3.87 -16.77 -19.86
N PHE A 138 -3.79 -15.68 -19.10
CA PHE A 138 -4.94 -15.02 -18.48
C PHE A 138 -4.61 -13.60 -18.04
N PHE A 139 -5.67 -12.87 -17.67
CA PHE A 139 -5.58 -11.50 -17.16
C PHE A 139 -6.30 -11.36 -15.83
N ILE A 140 -5.85 -10.40 -15.03
CA ILE A 140 -6.54 -9.95 -13.82
C ILE A 140 -6.82 -8.46 -13.96
N GLN A 141 -8.08 -8.07 -13.75
CA GLN A 141 -8.43 -6.66 -13.71
C GLN A 141 -7.76 -5.96 -12.53
N ARG A 142 -7.47 -4.69 -12.67
CA ARG A 142 -7.11 -3.85 -11.53
C ARG A 142 -8.33 -3.73 -10.63
N THR A 143 -8.20 -4.13 -9.36
CA THR A 143 -9.26 -4.05 -8.36
C THR A 143 -9.01 -2.92 -7.39
N PHE A 144 -10.08 -2.40 -6.79
CA PHE A 144 -10.03 -1.61 -5.57
C PHE A 144 -10.12 -2.55 -4.37
N TYR A 145 -9.74 -2.07 -3.19
CA TYR A 145 -9.54 -2.89 -1.97
C TYR A 145 -10.73 -3.76 -1.54
N ASN A 146 -11.93 -3.50 -2.03
CA ASN A 146 -13.14 -4.22 -1.67
C ASN A 146 -13.66 -5.17 -2.76
N GLU A 147 -12.92 -5.32 -3.86
CA GLU A 147 -13.31 -6.19 -4.97
C GLU A 147 -12.37 -7.40 -5.04
N ALA A 148 -12.93 -8.59 -5.09
CA ALA A 148 -12.14 -9.78 -5.40
C ALA A 148 -11.64 -9.72 -6.85
N PRO A 149 -10.36 -10.01 -7.12
CA PRO A 149 -9.84 -10.03 -8.49
C PRO A 149 -10.49 -11.17 -9.27
N LYS A 150 -10.95 -10.87 -10.50
CA LYS A 150 -11.47 -11.87 -11.43
C LYS A 150 -10.39 -12.24 -12.43
N LEU A 151 -10.17 -13.54 -12.59
CA LEU A 151 -9.35 -14.12 -13.65
C LEU A 151 -10.17 -14.19 -14.93
N VAL A 152 -9.66 -13.64 -16.02
CA VAL A 152 -10.30 -13.67 -17.35
C VAL A 152 -9.30 -14.11 -18.40
N LYS A 153 -9.78 -14.75 -19.48
CA LYS A 153 -8.92 -15.19 -20.57
C LYS A 153 -8.63 -14.08 -21.58
N ASN A 154 -9.60 -13.22 -21.83
CA ASN A 154 -9.45 -12.10 -22.75
C ASN A 154 -9.41 -10.79 -21.97
N PHE A 155 -8.52 -9.89 -22.35
CA PHE A 155 -8.45 -8.58 -21.69
C PHE A 155 -9.69 -7.72 -21.97
N SER A 156 -10.42 -7.96 -23.04
CA SER A 156 -11.72 -7.34 -23.33
C SER A 156 -12.77 -7.58 -22.25
N ASP A 157 -12.63 -8.67 -21.48
CA ASP A 157 -13.55 -9.02 -20.39
C ASP A 157 -13.20 -8.32 -19.08
N VAL A 158 -12.11 -7.55 -19.06
CA VAL A 158 -11.69 -6.75 -17.91
C VAL A 158 -12.53 -5.48 -17.84
N LYS A 159 -13.15 -5.24 -16.69
CA LYS A 159 -14.02 -4.07 -16.45
C LYS A 159 -13.32 -2.72 -16.64
N TYR A 160 -12.00 -2.68 -16.44
CA TYR A 160 -11.20 -1.45 -16.45
C TYR A 160 -10.21 -1.46 -17.61
N THR A 161 -9.80 -0.26 -18.03
CA THR A 161 -8.78 -0.08 -19.09
C THR A 161 -7.36 -0.49 -18.69
N CYS A 162 -7.16 -0.95 -17.46
CA CYS A 162 -5.86 -1.39 -16.96
C CYS A 162 -5.99 -2.62 -16.05
N GLY A 163 -4.97 -3.46 -16.11
CA GLY A 163 -4.88 -4.72 -15.37
C GLY A 163 -3.49 -5.33 -15.48
N TYR A 164 -3.44 -6.62 -15.27
CA TYR A 164 -2.20 -7.42 -15.35
C TYR A 164 -2.43 -8.62 -16.24
N GLY A 165 -1.49 -8.89 -17.15
CA GLY A 165 -1.41 -10.13 -17.91
C GLY A 165 -0.39 -11.09 -17.30
N PHE A 166 -0.64 -12.38 -17.44
CA PHE A 166 0.16 -13.46 -16.88
C PHE A 166 0.53 -14.45 -17.98
N ILE A 167 1.81 -14.79 -18.06
CA ILE A 167 2.35 -15.83 -18.92
C ILE A 167 2.94 -16.91 -18.04
N ILE A 168 2.40 -18.12 -18.12
CA ILE A 168 2.93 -19.28 -17.40
C ILE A 168 4.15 -19.81 -18.17
N LYS A 169 5.30 -19.81 -17.52
CA LYS A 169 6.52 -20.40 -18.07
C LYS A 169 6.43 -21.90 -17.87
N LYS A 170 6.19 -22.63 -18.97
CA LYS A 170 6.32 -24.09 -18.93
C LYS A 170 7.78 -24.43 -18.68
N ASP A 171 8.05 -25.31 -17.71
CA ASP A 171 9.39 -25.85 -17.56
C ASP A 171 9.79 -26.50 -18.89
N ARG A 172 10.87 -26.02 -19.49
CA ARG A 172 11.55 -26.66 -20.63
C ARG A 172 12.55 -27.64 -20.12
#